data_2734840c5e3307f26edfc2947f157396
#
_entry.id   2734840c5e3307f26edfc2947f157396
#
_cell.length_a   1.000
_cell.length_b   1.000
_cell.length_c   1.000
_cell.angle_alpha   90.00
_cell.angle_beta   90.00
_cell.angle_gamma   90.00
#
_symmetry.space_group_name_H-M   'P 1'
#
loop_
_entity.id
_entity.type
_entity.pdbx_description
1 polymer ?
#
loop_
_entity_poly.entity_id
_entity_poly.type
_entity_poly.pdbx_seq_one_letter_code
_entity_poly.pdbx_strand_id
1 'polypeptide(L)'
;MHAISFIQDLAVIMLVAGVVTVLFHRFKQPVVLGYIVAGFIIGPHTPPFGLIHDEETIKTLAELGVIFLMFCLGLEFSLRKLFKVGATAFIAAFLEIVLMIWIGYEIGRWFDWNTMDSLFLGAILAISSTTIIVKALNDLKMKNERFAQLIFGVLIVEDILGIGIIALLSSIAVSGTVSSGEVFSTVGKLSLFMIVALVIGILLVPRLLAYVARFESNEMLLITVLGLCFGFCLLVVKLEYSMVLGAFLIGAIMAESRQLLKIERLIEPVRDLFSAIFFVAIGLMLDPMILLQYAWPIAVITVAVVLGKMLSCGLGAFIAGNDGRTSLRVGMGLSQIGEFSFIIAALGMTLQVTSNFLYPVAVAVSVITTLLTPYLIRAADPLSIKLAAVMPQRLGRVLGMYGEWLRSIQPQGEGALLASMIRRILLQVGVNLALVIAIFFSGAYFAERMAVYVQDLISDPSWQKALIWGGALLLSLPFLIAAYRKLKALSMLLAEMGVKPEMAGRHTQRVRRVIAEVIPILSLLVIFLLLAALSASILPTNKLLMLIIVVAAAVAALLWRWFIRVHTRMQVALLDTLDNHKDSSGH
;
A
#
# COMPACT_ATOMS: atom_id res chain seq x y z
N MET A 1 -1.68 37.54 22.00
CA MET A 1 -2.63 36.67 22.73
C MET A 1 -2.62 35.25 22.17
N HIS A 2 -2.60 35.00 20.84
CA HIS A 2 -2.58 33.64 20.25
C HIS A 2 -1.44 32.72 20.73
N ALA A 3 -0.23 33.24 20.94
CA ALA A 3 0.90 32.39 21.35
C ALA A 3 0.77 31.84 22.78
N ILE A 4 0.14 32.58 23.68
CA ILE A 4 -0.04 32.14 25.09
C ILE A 4 -1.15 31.10 25.16
N SER A 5 -2.27 31.31 24.47
CA SER A 5 -3.36 30.32 24.40
C SER A 5 -2.89 29.01 23.76
N PHE A 6 -2.12 29.09 22.69
CA PHE A 6 -1.53 27.90 22.05
C PHE A 6 -0.61 27.10 23.01
N ILE A 7 0.30 27.79 23.72
CA ILE A 7 1.18 27.11 24.69
C ILE A 7 0.36 26.50 25.83
N GLN A 8 -0.70 27.17 26.29
CA GLN A 8 -1.61 26.67 27.30
C GLN A 8 -2.31 25.39 26.85
N ASP A 9 -2.89 25.39 25.65
CA ASP A 9 -3.57 24.24 25.07
C ASP A 9 -2.62 23.06 24.87
N LEU A 10 -1.40 23.33 24.36
CA LEU A 10 -0.38 22.29 24.18
C LEU A 10 0.07 21.71 25.54
N ALA A 11 0.22 22.55 26.57
CA ALA A 11 0.56 22.10 27.92
C ALA A 11 -0.54 21.21 28.52
N VAL A 12 -1.82 21.59 28.37
CA VAL A 12 -2.97 20.80 28.81
C VAL A 12 -2.99 19.44 28.10
N ILE A 13 -2.85 19.44 26.77
CA ILE A 13 -2.80 18.22 25.97
C ILE A 13 -1.70 17.28 26.47
N MET A 14 -0.48 17.79 26.60
CA MET A 14 0.67 16.96 27.01
C MET A 14 0.55 16.43 28.43
N LEU A 15 0.08 17.26 29.38
CA LEU A 15 -0.08 16.84 30.76
C LEU A 15 -1.18 15.76 30.89
N VAL A 16 -2.35 15.98 30.31
CA VAL A 16 -3.45 15.03 30.42
C VAL A 16 -3.13 13.74 29.65
N ALA A 17 -2.57 13.85 28.44
CA ALA A 17 -2.11 12.69 27.68
C ALA A 17 -1.07 11.89 28.48
N GLY A 18 -0.09 12.56 29.10
CA GLY A 18 0.92 11.91 29.92
C GLY A 18 0.32 11.12 31.09
N VAL A 19 -0.60 11.72 31.83
CA VAL A 19 -1.27 11.05 32.98
C VAL A 19 -2.10 9.86 32.48
N VAL A 20 -2.93 10.06 31.47
CA VAL A 20 -3.84 9.01 30.97
C VAL A 20 -3.06 7.85 30.35
N THR A 21 -1.98 8.13 29.62
CA THR A 21 -1.16 7.07 29.04
C THR A 21 -0.44 6.23 30.09
N VAL A 22 0.03 6.82 31.19
CA VAL A 22 0.59 6.08 32.32
C VAL A 22 -0.47 5.14 32.92
N LEU A 23 -1.71 5.61 33.10
CA LEU A 23 -2.82 4.77 33.57
C LEU A 23 -3.11 3.62 32.61
N PHE A 24 -3.22 3.89 31.30
CA PHE A 24 -3.48 2.87 30.29
C PHE A 24 -2.34 1.84 30.20
N HIS A 25 -1.09 2.29 30.31
CA HIS A 25 0.05 1.37 30.41
C HIS A 25 -0.04 0.45 31.63
N ARG A 26 -0.42 1.00 32.79
CA ARG A 26 -0.64 0.21 34.00
C ARG A 26 -1.75 -0.82 33.85
N PHE A 27 -2.82 -0.50 33.12
CA PHE A 27 -3.91 -1.42 32.77
C PHE A 27 -3.59 -2.33 31.58
N LYS A 28 -2.36 -2.32 31.05
CA LYS A 28 -1.92 -3.09 29.87
C LYS A 28 -2.76 -2.80 28.62
N GLN A 29 -3.34 -1.60 28.50
CA GLN A 29 -4.10 -1.16 27.35
C GLN A 29 -3.19 -0.43 26.34
N PRO A 30 -3.55 -0.38 25.04
CA PRO A 30 -2.83 0.41 24.05
C PRO A 30 -2.76 1.89 24.41
N VAL A 31 -1.57 2.49 24.28
CA VAL A 31 -1.32 3.91 24.59
C VAL A 31 -2.19 4.84 23.73
N VAL A 32 -2.44 4.46 22.48
CA VAL A 32 -3.29 5.17 21.52
C VAL A 32 -4.70 5.41 22.08
N LEU A 33 -5.30 4.40 22.72
CA LEU A 33 -6.60 4.57 23.39
C LEU A 33 -6.52 5.58 24.53
N GLY A 34 -5.40 5.61 25.24
CA GLY A 34 -5.15 6.61 26.29
C GLY A 34 -5.16 8.03 25.73
N TYR A 35 -4.52 8.27 24.59
CA TYR A 35 -4.53 9.59 23.93
C TYR A 35 -5.95 10.01 23.50
N ILE A 36 -6.71 9.10 22.90
CA ILE A 36 -8.10 9.38 22.50
C ILE A 36 -8.97 9.72 23.73
N VAL A 37 -8.85 8.94 24.80
CA VAL A 37 -9.57 9.20 26.06
C VAL A 37 -9.13 10.52 26.69
N ALA A 38 -7.84 10.86 26.68
CA ALA A 38 -7.35 12.14 27.14
C ALA A 38 -8.01 13.30 26.38
N GLY A 39 -8.04 13.23 25.05
CA GLY A 39 -8.71 14.22 24.21
C GLY A 39 -10.20 14.32 24.48
N PHE A 40 -10.88 13.19 24.64
CA PHE A 40 -12.30 13.16 24.99
C PHE A 40 -12.59 13.87 26.34
N ILE A 41 -11.73 13.68 27.35
CA ILE A 41 -11.89 14.32 28.67
C ILE A 41 -11.73 15.84 28.59
N ILE A 42 -10.72 16.34 27.85
CA ILE A 42 -10.43 17.78 27.76
C ILE A 42 -11.18 18.50 26.64
N GLY A 43 -11.94 17.74 25.86
CA GLY A 43 -12.63 18.21 24.67
C GLY A 43 -13.78 19.20 24.96
N PRO A 44 -14.14 20.02 23.98
CA PRO A 44 -15.18 21.05 24.12
C PRO A 44 -16.57 20.46 24.35
N HIS A 45 -16.78 19.21 23.96
CA HIS A 45 -18.07 18.51 24.08
C HIS A 45 -18.25 17.75 25.39
N THR A 46 -17.26 17.79 26.31
CA THR A 46 -17.29 17.04 27.57
C THR A 46 -17.26 17.98 28.78
N PRO A 47 -18.44 18.51 29.25
CA PRO A 47 -18.48 19.34 30.45
C PRO A 47 -18.03 18.55 31.69
N PRO A 48 -17.38 19.18 32.69
CA PRO A 48 -17.05 20.61 32.82
C PRO A 48 -15.66 21.01 32.28
N PHE A 49 -14.94 20.11 31.57
CA PHE A 49 -13.51 20.21 31.28
C PHE A 49 -13.16 20.71 29.87
N GLY A 50 -14.01 21.50 29.20
CA GLY A 50 -13.64 22.16 27.93
C GLY A 50 -12.43 23.09 28.12
N LEU A 51 -11.21 22.53 28.09
CA LEU A 51 -9.97 23.23 28.43
C LEU A 51 -9.23 23.77 27.21
N ILE A 52 -9.63 23.38 26.01
CA ILE A 52 -8.98 23.77 24.74
C ILE A 52 -9.66 25.02 24.16
N HIS A 53 -8.85 26.01 23.79
CA HIS A 53 -9.30 27.32 23.32
C HIS A 53 -9.10 27.53 21.81
N ASP A 54 -8.09 26.89 21.22
CA ASP A 54 -7.71 27.04 19.80
C ASP A 54 -7.79 25.70 19.08
N GLU A 55 -9.00 25.27 18.74
CA GLU A 55 -9.24 24.01 18.02
C GLU A 55 -8.60 23.99 16.62
N GLU A 56 -8.53 25.14 15.93
CA GLU A 56 -8.04 25.23 14.56
C GLU A 56 -6.52 24.93 14.50
N THR A 57 -5.76 25.53 15.44
CA THR A 57 -4.33 25.25 15.56
C THR A 57 -4.08 23.79 15.95
N ILE A 58 -4.90 23.23 16.87
CA ILE A 58 -4.77 21.81 17.24
C ILE A 58 -5.07 20.89 16.05
N LYS A 59 -6.08 21.20 15.21
CA LYS A 59 -6.34 20.46 13.97
C LYS A 59 -5.14 20.52 13.01
N THR A 60 -4.53 21.69 12.85
CA THR A 60 -3.32 21.83 12.00
C THR A 60 -2.16 20.97 12.52
N LEU A 61 -1.94 20.93 13.85
CA LEU A 61 -0.94 20.04 14.44
C LEU A 61 -1.30 18.56 14.28
N ALA A 62 -2.58 18.23 14.32
CA ALA A 62 -3.05 16.86 14.07
C ALA A 62 -2.78 16.42 12.63
N GLU A 63 -2.94 17.30 11.64
CA GLU A 63 -2.58 17.03 10.24
C GLU A 63 -1.09 16.74 10.09
N LEU A 64 -0.22 17.50 10.78
CA LEU A 64 1.21 17.17 10.87
C LEU A 64 1.44 15.80 11.51
N GLY A 65 0.64 15.45 12.53
CA GLY A 65 0.67 14.11 13.13
C GLY A 65 0.40 13.00 12.11
N VAL A 66 -0.62 13.17 11.27
CA VAL A 66 -0.91 12.22 10.19
C VAL A 66 0.25 12.11 9.20
N ILE A 67 0.86 13.24 8.81
CA ILE A 67 2.02 13.24 7.93
C ILE A 67 3.18 12.45 8.53
N PHE A 68 3.52 12.67 9.81
CA PHE A 68 4.59 11.92 10.48
C PHE A 68 4.27 10.44 10.66
N LEU A 69 3.03 10.10 11.01
CA LEU A 69 2.58 8.71 11.09
C LEU A 69 2.76 8.00 9.75
N MET A 70 2.28 8.61 8.67
CA MET A 70 2.38 8.04 7.33
C MET A 70 3.81 7.98 6.82
N PHE A 71 4.62 8.98 7.13
CA PHE A 71 6.05 8.97 6.82
C PHE A 71 6.78 7.82 7.53
N CYS A 72 6.54 7.62 8.82
CA CYS A 72 7.14 6.51 9.58
C CYS A 72 6.65 5.15 9.09
N LEU A 73 5.37 5.02 8.77
CA LEU A 73 4.85 3.82 8.14
C LEU A 73 5.55 3.55 6.82
N GLY A 74 5.80 4.59 6.01
CA GLY A 74 6.60 4.49 4.81
C GLY A 74 8.03 4.01 5.09
N LEU A 75 8.69 4.48 6.17
CA LEU A 75 10.02 4.01 6.59
C LEU A 75 10.01 2.51 7.00
N GLU A 76 8.95 2.06 7.65
CA GLU A 76 8.78 0.65 8.03
C GLU A 76 8.42 -0.24 6.82
N PHE A 77 7.93 0.39 5.74
CA PHE A 77 7.57 -0.28 4.51
C PHE A 77 8.81 -0.82 3.79
N SER A 78 8.82 -2.10 3.51
CA SER A 78 9.90 -2.74 2.76
C SER A 78 9.33 -3.56 1.62
N LEU A 79 9.66 -3.19 0.39
CA LEU A 79 9.32 -3.97 -0.81
C LEU A 79 9.78 -5.44 -0.67
N ARG A 80 10.88 -5.69 0.04
CA ARG A 80 11.37 -7.05 0.30
C ARG A 80 10.48 -7.84 1.24
N LYS A 81 9.96 -7.20 2.30
CA LYS A 81 8.98 -7.84 3.20
C LYS A 81 7.74 -8.23 2.41
N LEU A 82 7.24 -7.36 1.52
CA LEU A 82 6.12 -7.64 0.63
C LEU A 82 6.36 -8.86 -0.25
N PHE A 83 7.54 -8.97 -0.86
CA PHE A 83 7.88 -10.12 -1.70
C PHE A 83 8.10 -11.43 -0.91
N LYS A 84 8.41 -11.34 0.39
CA LYS A 84 8.51 -12.50 1.29
C LYS A 84 7.14 -12.94 1.83
N VAL A 85 6.17 -12.02 1.87
CA VAL A 85 4.78 -12.34 2.23
C VAL A 85 4.25 -13.34 1.20
N GLY A 86 3.89 -14.53 1.67
CA GLY A 86 3.43 -15.61 0.78
C GLY A 86 2.10 -15.26 0.10
N ALA A 87 1.77 -15.95 -0.99
CA ALA A 87 0.49 -15.81 -1.69
C ALA A 87 -0.72 -15.97 -0.74
N THR A 88 -0.57 -16.78 0.29
CA THR A 88 -1.55 -17.04 1.34
C THR A 88 -2.01 -15.75 2.03
N ALA A 89 -1.08 -14.93 2.49
CA ALA A 89 -1.40 -13.69 3.18
C ALA A 89 -1.99 -12.65 2.21
N PHE A 90 -1.51 -12.62 0.97
CA PHE A 90 -2.06 -11.74 -0.06
C PHE A 90 -3.51 -12.07 -0.40
N ILE A 91 -3.83 -13.36 -0.60
CA ILE A 91 -5.20 -13.82 -0.88
C ILE A 91 -6.13 -13.50 0.30
N ALA A 92 -5.66 -13.73 1.53
CA ALA A 92 -6.46 -13.46 2.73
C ALA A 92 -6.74 -11.95 2.88
N ALA A 93 -5.74 -11.10 2.76
CA ALA A 93 -5.89 -9.64 2.85
C ALA A 93 -6.75 -9.07 1.72
N PHE A 94 -6.52 -9.51 0.48
CA PHE A 94 -7.29 -9.01 -0.66
C PHE A 94 -8.78 -9.37 -0.54
N LEU A 95 -9.08 -10.63 -0.20
CA LEU A 95 -10.46 -11.07 -0.02
C LEU A 95 -11.14 -10.33 1.14
N GLU A 96 -10.42 -10.16 2.24
CA GLU A 96 -10.90 -9.42 3.40
C GLU A 96 -11.25 -7.98 3.04
N ILE A 97 -10.32 -7.24 2.44
CA ILE A 97 -10.53 -5.84 2.06
C ILE A 97 -11.74 -5.70 1.13
N VAL A 98 -11.83 -6.52 0.08
CA VAL A 98 -12.95 -6.45 -0.87
C VAL A 98 -14.28 -6.73 -0.18
N LEU A 99 -14.35 -7.77 0.66
CA LEU A 99 -15.58 -8.12 1.37
C LEU A 99 -15.95 -7.07 2.43
N MET A 100 -14.98 -6.53 3.16
CA MET A 100 -15.25 -5.52 4.19
C MET A 100 -15.66 -4.17 3.59
N ILE A 101 -15.07 -3.77 2.46
CA ILE A 101 -15.54 -2.57 1.73
C ILE A 101 -16.98 -2.77 1.27
N TRP A 102 -17.30 -3.93 0.72
CA TRP A 102 -18.67 -4.23 0.30
C TRP A 102 -19.65 -4.27 1.48
N ILE A 103 -19.32 -4.98 2.57
CA ILE A 103 -20.15 -5.07 3.77
C ILE A 103 -20.40 -3.67 4.36
N GLY A 104 -19.35 -2.85 4.52
CA GLY A 104 -19.49 -1.50 5.06
C GLY A 104 -20.31 -0.59 4.15
N TYR A 105 -20.14 -0.70 2.82
CA TYR A 105 -20.94 0.01 1.86
C TYR A 105 -22.44 -0.35 1.97
N GLU A 106 -22.77 -1.64 2.04
CA GLU A 106 -24.17 -2.10 2.19
C GLU A 106 -24.78 -1.69 3.53
N ILE A 107 -24.00 -1.70 4.62
CA ILE A 107 -24.47 -1.21 5.92
C ILE A 107 -24.77 0.27 5.88
N GLY A 108 -23.91 1.09 5.28
CA GLY A 108 -24.16 2.51 5.11
C GLY A 108 -25.45 2.75 4.30
N ARG A 109 -25.64 2.01 3.22
CA ARG A 109 -26.86 2.03 2.41
C ARG A 109 -28.11 1.61 3.21
N TRP A 110 -27.97 0.62 4.08
CA TRP A 110 -29.06 0.15 4.92
C TRP A 110 -29.51 1.20 5.97
N PHE A 111 -28.57 2.05 6.40
CA PHE A 111 -28.87 3.21 7.26
C PHE A 111 -29.28 4.47 6.48
N ASP A 112 -29.53 4.38 5.18
CA ASP A 112 -29.84 5.50 4.28
C ASP A 112 -28.75 6.60 4.28
N TRP A 113 -27.49 6.22 4.53
CA TRP A 113 -26.38 7.14 4.43
C TRP A 113 -26.04 7.42 2.96
N ASN A 114 -25.47 8.60 2.71
CA ASN A 114 -25.07 8.95 1.35
C ASN A 114 -23.98 8.00 0.79
N THR A 115 -23.77 8.03 -0.52
CA THR A 115 -22.82 7.14 -1.20
C THR A 115 -21.40 7.31 -0.70
N MET A 116 -20.97 8.53 -0.39
CA MET A 116 -19.62 8.80 0.12
C MET A 116 -19.45 8.29 1.55
N ASP A 117 -20.41 8.54 2.44
CA ASP A 117 -20.40 7.99 3.80
C ASP A 117 -20.33 6.46 3.78
N SER A 118 -21.13 5.83 2.89
CA SER A 118 -21.15 4.37 2.75
C SER A 118 -19.83 3.82 2.22
N LEU A 119 -19.22 4.47 1.22
CA LEU A 119 -17.95 4.07 0.64
C LEU A 119 -16.80 4.23 1.65
N PHE A 120 -16.76 5.38 2.33
CA PHE A 120 -15.78 5.64 3.37
C PHE A 120 -15.94 4.69 4.56
N LEU A 121 -17.19 4.37 4.97
CA LEU A 121 -17.43 3.36 5.98
C LEU A 121 -16.79 2.00 5.57
N GLY A 122 -17.04 1.54 4.34
CA GLY A 122 -16.44 0.31 3.85
C GLY A 122 -14.92 0.29 3.95
N ALA A 123 -14.29 1.38 3.54
CA ALA A 123 -12.83 1.53 3.62
C ALA A 123 -12.32 1.59 5.08
N ILE A 124 -13.03 2.28 5.97
CA ILE A 124 -12.74 2.34 7.41
C ILE A 124 -12.75 0.95 8.03
N LEU A 125 -13.71 0.10 7.66
CA LEU A 125 -13.86 -1.24 8.22
C LEU A 125 -12.85 -2.26 7.67
N ALA A 126 -12.23 -1.98 6.53
CA ALA A 126 -11.38 -2.92 5.82
C ALA A 126 -9.98 -3.09 6.41
N ILE A 127 -9.49 -2.19 7.26
CA ILE A 127 -8.07 -2.18 7.68
C ILE A 127 -7.94 -2.45 9.16
N SER A 128 -7.07 -3.42 9.50
CA SER A 128 -6.78 -3.84 10.89
C SER A 128 -5.59 -3.05 11.47
N SER A 129 -5.44 -3.04 12.80
CA SER A 129 -4.30 -2.40 13.47
C SER A 129 -3.17 -3.39 13.75
N THR A 130 -2.01 -3.11 13.20
CA THR A 130 -0.78 -3.88 13.45
C THR A 130 -0.35 -3.76 14.92
N THR A 131 -0.39 -2.56 15.50
CA THR A 131 0.06 -2.28 16.87
C THR A 131 -0.77 -3.01 17.92
N ILE A 132 -2.09 -3.02 17.77
CA ILE A 132 -3.01 -3.69 18.69
C ILE A 132 -2.80 -5.20 18.67
N ILE A 133 -2.67 -5.79 17.50
CA ILE A 133 -2.50 -7.25 17.37
C ILE A 133 -1.14 -7.71 17.88
N VAL A 134 -0.06 -7.00 17.54
CA VAL A 134 1.27 -7.31 18.05
C VAL A 134 1.27 -7.32 19.58
N LYS A 135 0.65 -6.31 20.20
CA LYS A 135 0.51 -6.24 21.64
C LYS A 135 -0.32 -7.41 22.20
N ALA A 136 -1.51 -7.66 21.64
CA ALA A 136 -2.39 -8.73 22.09
C ALA A 136 -1.70 -10.10 22.01
N LEU A 137 -1.02 -10.41 20.89
CA LEU A 137 -0.28 -11.66 20.71
C LEU A 137 0.93 -11.79 21.64
N ASN A 138 1.63 -10.68 21.94
CA ASN A 138 2.71 -10.65 22.93
C ASN A 138 2.19 -10.92 24.33
N ASP A 139 1.10 -10.27 24.75
CA ASP A 139 0.49 -10.44 26.08
C ASP A 139 -0.05 -11.87 26.26
N LEU A 140 -0.55 -12.48 25.19
CA LEU A 140 -1.00 -13.87 25.18
C LEU A 140 0.13 -14.89 24.98
N LYS A 141 1.38 -14.44 24.76
CA LYS A 141 2.57 -15.27 24.47
C LYS A 141 2.42 -16.16 23.21
N MET A 142 1.61 -15.71 22.24
CA MET A 142 1.30 -16.44 20.99
C MET A 142 2.03 -15.90 19.75
N LYS A 143 2.91 -14.90 19.89
CA LYS A 143 3.58 -14.21 18.78
C LYS A 143 4.34 -15.14 17.81
N ASN A 144 4.91 -16.23 18.32
CA ASN A 144 5.74 -17.14 17.55
C ASN A 144 4.94 -18.30 16.89
N GLU A 145 3.62 -18.37 17.11
CA GLU A 145 2.78 -19.37 16.50
C GLU A 145 2.56 -19.13 14.99
N ARG A 146 2.30 -20.19 14.23
CA ARG A 146 2.15 -20.13 12.78
C ARG A 146 1.02 -19.18 12.33
N PHE A 147 -0.10 -19.18 13.04
CA PHE A 147 -1.21 -18.26 12.72
C PHE A 147 -0.85 -16.80 12.94
N ALA A 148 -0.01 -16.48 13.97
CA ALA A 148 0.47 -15.13 14.23
C ALA A 148 1.38 -14.63 13.09
N GLN A 149 2.25 -15.51 12.55
CA GLN A 149 3.08 -15.16 11.40
C GLN A 149 2.23 -14.88 10.15
N LEU A 150 1.12 -15.63 9.96
CA LEU A 150 0.18 -15.37 8.88
C LEU A 150 -0.55 -14.05 9.08
N ILE A 151 -1.02 -13.74 10.30
CA ILE A 151 -1.60 -12.44 10.66
C ILE A 151 -0.64 -11.31 10.31
N PHE A 152 0.64 -11.38 10.69
CA PHE A 152 1.62 -10.35 10.34
C PHE A 152 1.80 -10.21 8.82
N GLY A 153 1.74 -11.31 8.09
CA GLY A 153 1.76 -11.27 6.63
C GLY A 153 0.53 -10.57 6.04
N VAL A 154 -0.67 -10.86 6.57
CA VAL A 154 -1.93 -10.21 6.15
C VAL A 154 -1.87 -8.71 6.43
N LEU A 155 -1.47 -8.31 7.64
CA LEU A 155 -1.35 -6.91 8.02
C LEU A 155 -0.39 -6.11 7.11
N ILE A 156 0.76 -6.69 6.73
CA ILE A 156 1.67 -6.04 5.78
C ILE A 156 0.97 -5.76 4.44
N VAL A 157 0.13 -6.68 3.98
CA VAL A 157 -0.63 -6.49 2.73
C VAL A 157 -1.77 -5.49 2.92
N GLU A 158 -2.50 -5.56 4.04
CA GLU A 158 -3.55 -4.59 4.38
C GLU A 158 -3.01 -3.16 4.43
N ASP A 159 -1.86 -2.93 5.08
CA ASP A 159 -1.22 -1.62 5.16
C ASP A 159 -0.93 -1.04 3.76
N ILE A 160 -0.43 -1.87 2.85
CA ILE A 160 -0.13 -1.46 1.48
C ILE A 160 -1.40 -1.15 0.68
N LEU A 161 -2.38 -2.05 0.75
CA LEU A 161 -3.66 -1.85 0.06
C LEU A 161 -4.43 -0.67 0.68
N GLY A 162 -4.32 -0.46 2.00
CA GLY A 162 -4.90 0.65 2.72
C GLY A 162 -4.43 2.01 2.21
N ILE A 163 -3.14 2.14 1.91
CA ILE A 163 -2.61 3.36 1.30
C ILE A 163 -3.18 3.56 -0.11
N GLY A 164 -3.29 2.48 -0.89
CA GLY A 164 -3.96 2.52 -2.19
C GLY A 164 -5.42 2.97 -2.07
N ILE A 165 -6.13 2.50 -1.05
CA ILE A 165 -7.52 2.90 -0.76
C ILE A 165 -7.60 4.38 -0.38
N ILE A 166 -6.72 4.87 0.51
CA ILE A 166 -6.65 6.29 0.89
C ILE A 166 -6.45 7.17 -0.34
N ALA A 167 -5.50 6.80 -1.20
CA ALA A 167 -5.20 7.55 -2.41
C ALA A 167 -6.36 7.51 -3.42
N LEU A 168 -7.03 6.36 -3.55
CA LEU A 168 -8.21 6.20 -4.40
C LEU A 168 -9.39 7.03 -3.89
N LEU A 169 -9.69 6.97 -2.58
CA LEU A 169 -10.75 7.75 -1.96
C LEU A 169 -10.51 9.25 -2.08
N SER A 170 -9.26 9.70 -1.87
CA SER A 170 -8.88 11.10 -2.07
C SER A 170 -9.17 11.55 -3.50
N SER A 171 -8.85 10.74 -4.49
CA SER A 171 -9.08 11.05 -5.90
C SER A 171 -10.58 11.04 -6.28
N ILE A 172 -11.36 10.09 -5.78
CA ILE A 172 -12.82 10.04 -5.97
C ILE A 172 -13.49 11.26 -5.32
N ALA A 173 -13.03 11.64 -4.13
CA ALA A 173 -13.56 12.80 -3.42
C ALA A 173 -13.35 14.11 -4.20
N VAL A 174 -12.21 14.26 -4.86
CA VAL A 174 -11.89 15.45 -5.68
C VAL A 174 -12.67 15.44 -7.00
N SER A 175 -12.84 14.28 -7.64
CA SER A 175 -13.54 14.17 -8.94
C SER A 175 -15.07 14.28 -8.82
N GLY A 176 -15.62 13.97 -7.65
CA GLY A 176 -17.08 14.04 -7.37
C GLY A 176 -17.93 13.00 -8.10
N THR A 177 -17.34 12.13 -8.91
CA THR A 177 -18.05 11.12 -9.72
C THR A 177 -17.52 9.72 -9.47
N VAL A 178 -18.43 8.74 -9.41
CA VAL A 178 -18.13 7.31 -9.20
C VAL A 178 -18.50 6.52 -10.46
N SER A 179 -18.04 7.00 -11.64
CA SER A 179 -18.22 6.21 -12.86
C SER A 179 -17.10 5.16 -12.98
N SER A 180 -17.43 3.95 -13.40
CA SER A 180 -16.45 2.85 -13.52
C SER A 180 -15.29 3.17 -14.47
N GLY A 181 -15.51 3.94 -15.51
CA GLY A 181 -14.47 4.37 -16.47
C GLY A 181 -13.49 5.37 -15.84
N GLU A 182 -13.99 6.32 -15.06
CA GLU A 182 -13.18 7.33 -14.36
C GLU A 182 -12.38 6.71 -13.21
N VAL A 183 -12.98 5.79 -12.45
CA VAL A 183 -12.26 5.03 -11.41
C VAL A 183 -11.07 4.27 -12.01
N PHE A 184 -11.27 3.59 -13.15
CA PHE A 184 -10.17 2.86 -13.81
C PHE A 184 -9.07 3.81 -14.31
N SER A 185 -9.43 4.95 -14.90
CA SER A 185 -8.48 6.00 -15.31
C SER A 185 -7.72 6.57 -14.11
N THR A 186 -8.41 6.84 -13.00
CA THR A 186 -7.84 7.37 -11.76
C THR A 186 -6.86 6.39 -11.13
N VAL A 187 -7.24 5.12 -11.01
CA VAL A 187 -6.34 4.06 -10.53
C VAL A 187 -5.11 3.94 -11.42
N GLY A 188 -5.28 4.04 -12.74
CA GLY A 188 -4.17 4.00 -13.69
C GLY A 188 -3.21 5.18 -13.51
N LYS A 189 -3.73 6.41 -13.39
CA LYS A 189 -2.92 7.63 -13.15
C LYS A 189 -2.19 7.56 -11.82
N LEU A 190 -2.89 7.15 -10.76
CA LEU A 190 -2.31 7.00 -9.42
C LEU A 190 -1.20 5.95 -9.40
N SER A 191 -1.45 4.76 -9.96
CA SER A 191 -0.45 3.68 -10.04
C SER A 191 0.79 4.12 -10.80
N LEU A 192 0.59 4.83 -11.91
CA LEU A 192 1.67 5.41 -12.69
C LEU A 192 2.49 6.41 -11.88
N PHE A 193 1.81 7.37 -11.24
CA PHE A 193 2.46 8.35 -10.37
C PHE A 193 3.30 7.66 -9.29
N MET A 194 2.74 6.66 -8.60
CA MET A 194 3.44 5.90 -7.57
C MET A 194 4.69 5.22 -8.13
N ILE A 195 4.60 4.57 -9.30
CA ILE A 195 5.73 3.89 -9.93
C ILE A 195 6.84 4.90 -10.29
N VAL A 196 6.48 6.00 -10.92
CA VAL A 196 7.43 7.05 -11.33
C VAL A 196 8.11 7.67 -10.10
N ALA A 197 7.33 8.02 -9.08
CA ALA A 197 7.82 8.60 -7.85
C ALA A 197 8.77 7.65 -7.10
N LEU A 198 8.42 6.36 -6.99
CA LEU A 198 9.26 5.34 -6.37
C LEU A 198 10.57 5.15 -7.16
N VAL A 199 10.50 5.02 -8.48
CA VAL A 199 11.71 4.77 -9.29
C VAL A 199 12.66 5.96 -9.24
N ILE A 200 12.17 7.18 -9.48
CA ILE A 200 13.00 8.38 -9.43
C ILE A 200 13.50 8.62 -8.00
N GLY A 201 12.61 8.46 -7.02
CA GLY A 201 12.93 8.65 -5.61
C GLY A 201 14.02 7.70 -5.12
N ILE A 202 13.91 6.40 -5.39
CA ILE A 202 14.93 5.39 -5.01
C ILE A 202 16.28 5.66 -5.70
N LEU A 203 16.28 6.23 -6.89
CA LEU A 203 17.53 6.58 -7.57
C LEU A 203 18.21 7.83 -7.00
N LEU A 204 17.45 8.81 -6.52
CA LEU A 204 17.95 10.12 -6.10
C LEU A 204 18.11 10.23 -4.58
N VAL A 205 17.06 9.91 -3.81
CA VAL A 205 16.99 10.18 -2.37
C VAL A 205 18.03 9.41 -1.56
N PRO A 206 18.24 8.08 -1.74
CA PRO A 206 19.27 7.36 -1.00
C PRO A 206 20.69 7.89 -1.25
N ARG A 207 20.97 8.38 -2.48
CA ARG A 207 22.26 8.99 -2.80
C ARG A 207 22.47 10.31 -2.07
N LEU A 208 21.43 11.16 -2.04
CA LEU A 208 21.45 12.43 -1.32
C LEU A 208 21.65 12.18 0.19
N LEU A 209 20.89 11.25 0.77
CA LEU A 209 21.02 10.89 2.18
C LEU A 209 22.41 10.31 2.51
N ALA A 210 22.97 9.49 1.63
CA ALA A 210 24.33 8.99 1.79
C ALA A 210 25.39 10.08 1.71
N TYR A 211 25.17 11.11 0.89
CA TYR A 211 26.05 12.29 0.83
C TYR A 211 25.97 13.10 2.13
N VAL A 212 24.77 13.40 2.62
CA VAL A 212 24.56 14.15 3.87
C VAL A 212 25.11 13.38 5.09
N ALA A 213 24.96 12.07 5.10
CA ALA A 213 25.44 11.22 6.20
C ALA A 213 26.98 11.25 6.36
N ARG A 214 27.75 11.65 5.33
CA ARG A 214 29.23 11.78 5.40
C ARG A 214 29.67 12.88 6.37
N PHE A 215 28.79 13.84 6.64
CA PHE A 215 29.09 14.93 7.58
C PHE A 215 28.92 14.52 9.05
N GLU A 216 28.50 13.26 9.33
CA GLU A 216 28.31 12.65 10.65
C GLU A 216 27.44 13.47 11.63
N SER A 217 26.68 14.46 11.13
CA SER A 217 25.79 15.31 11.92
C SER A 217 24.37 14.77 11.91
N ASN A 218 23.84 14.49 13.10
CA ASN A 218 22.45 14.07 13.28
C ASN A 218 21.47 15.17 12.93
N GLU A 219 21.80 16.41 13.23
CA GLU A 219 20.99 17.59 12.94
C GLU A 219 20.84 17.77 11.43
N MET A 220 21.95 17.75 10.67
CA MET A 220 21.90 17.88 9.21
C MET A 220 21.06 16.78 8.57
N LEU A 221 21.21 15.53 9.04
CA LEU A 221 20.43 14.41 8.53
C LEU A 221 18.93 14.59 8.85
N LEU A 222 18.59 14.96 10.08
CA LEU A 222 17.20 15.19 10.50
C LEU A 222 16.54 16.31 9.67
N ILE A 223 17.19 17.46 9.54
CA ILE A 223 16.66 18.59 8.76
C ILE A 223 16.49 18.20 7.28
N THR A 224 17.45 17.45 6.72
CA THR A 224 17.35 16.97 5.33
C THR A 224 16.17 16.03 5.16
N VAL A 225 15.97 15.08 6.08
CA VAL A 225 14.86 14.12 6.05
C VAL A 225 13.51 14.84 6.15
N LEU A 226 13.38 15.79 7.10
CA LEU A 226 12.16 16.57 7.24
C LEU A 226 11.91 17.48 6.03
N GLY A 227 12.95 18.13 5.51
CA GLY A 227 12.86 18.95 4.31
C GLY A 227 12.41 18.17 3.08
N LEU A 228 12.93 16.95 2.89
CA LEU A 228 12.48 16.03 1.83
C LEU A 228 11.05 15.56 2.07
N CYS A 229 10.67 15.25 3.32
CA CYS A 229 9.32 14.83 3.66
C CYS A 229 8.31 15.91 3.28
N PHE A 230 8.44 17.09 3.83
CA PHE A 230 7.51 18.21 3.55
C PHE A 230 7.57 18.68 2.10
N GLY A 231 8.78 18.78 1.52
CA GLY A 231 8.94 19.17 0.12
C GLY A 231 8.26 18.20 -0.84
N PHE A 232 8.35 16.91 -0.57
CA PHE A 232 7.68 15.90 -1.38
C PHE A 232 6.16 15.90 -1.17
N CYS A 233 5.69 16.10 0.07
CA CYS A 233 4.25 16.27 0.34
C CYS A 233 3.67 17.45 -0.45
N LEU A 234 4.36 18.59 -0.47
CA LEU A 234 3.94 19.77 -1.25
C LEU A 234 3.96 19.51 -2.77
N LEU A 235 4.96 18.76 -3.25
CA LEU A 235 5.00 18.35 -4.66
C LEU A 235 3.78 17.50 -5.03
N VAL A 236 3.43 16.55 -4.17
CA VAL A 236 2.31 15.63 -4.37
C VAL A 236 0.96 16.38 -4.37
N VAL A 237 0.79 17.35 -3.48
CA VAL A 237 -0.38 18.22 -3.46
C VAL A 237 -0.51 19.06 -4.75
N LYS A 238 0.62 19.59 -5.27
CA LYS A 238 0.62 20.30 -6.58
C LYS A 238 0.24 19.42 -7.76
N LEU A 239 0.36 18.10 -7.61
CA LEU A 239 -0.07 17.10 -8.58
C LEU A 239 -1.50 16.59 -8.30
N GLU A 240 -2.25 17.28 -7.42
CA GLU A 240 -3.64 16.97 -7.06
C GLU A 240 -3.83 15.64 -6.31
N TYR A 241 -2.77 15.15 -5.61
CA TYR A 241 -2.86 14.01 -4.72
C TYR A 241 -2.77 14.44 -3.25
N SER A 242 -3.11 13.54 -2.32
CA SER A 242 -3.11 13.83 -0.89
C SER A 242 -1.72 13.95 -0.27
N MET A 243 -1.55 14.85 0.72
CA MET A 243 -0.31 14.94 1.52
C MET A 243 0.07 13.61 2.18
N VAL A 244 -0.94 12.87 2.62
CA VAL A 244 -0.80 11.56 3.29
C VAL A 244 -0.07 10.56 2.39
N LEU A 245 -0.47 10.50 1.11
CA LEU A 245 0.21 9.68 0.10
C LEU A 245 1.66 10.13 -0.10
N GLY A 246 1.89 11.46 -0.16
CA GLY A 246 3.24 12.02 -0.30
C GLY A 246 4.16 11.62 0.84
N ALA A 247 3.70 11.77 2.08
CA ALA A 247 4.44 11.38 3.27
C ALA A 247 4.81 9.89 3.26
N PHE A 248 3.85 9.02 2.95
CA PHE A 248 4.12 7.60 2.84
C PHE A 248 5.13 7.25 1.76
N LEU A 249 4.97 7.79 0.54
CA LEU A 249 5.86 7.49 -0.58
C LEU A 249 7.30 7.90 -0.30
N ILE A 250 7.52 9.10 0.24
CA ILE A 250 8.87 9.55 0.57
C ILE A 250 9.48 8.73 1.70
N GLY A 251 8.69 8.30 2.68
CA GLY A 251 9.10 7.35 3.71
C GLY A 251 9.54 6.01 3.10
N ALA A 252 8.73 5.43 2.21
CA ALA A 252 9.04 4.17 1.52
C ALA A 252 10.29 4.28 0.62
N ILE A 253 10.52 5.44 0.01
CA ILE A 253 11.75 5.73 -0.76
C ILE A 253 12.97 5.77 0.17
N MET A 254 12.85 6.42 1.34
CA MET A 254 13.92 6.50 2.34
C MET A 254 14.18 5.16 3.03
N ALA A 255 13.19 4.28 3.13
CA ALA A 255 13.33 2.92 3.65
C ALA A 255 14.38 2.08 2.89
N GLU A 256 14.62 2.39 1.63
CA GLU A 256 15.65 1.74 0.81
C GLU A 256 17.05 2.37 0.99
N SER A 257 17.19 3.36 1.89
CA SER A 257 18.48 3.99 2.22
C SER A 257 19.28 3.15 3.23
N ARG A 258 20.60 3.16 3.08
CA ARG A 258 21.53 2.58 4.08
C ARG A 258 21.46 3.29 5.44
N GLN A 259 20.89 4.49 5.49
CA GLN A 259 20.77 5.30 6.71
C GLN A 259 19.44 5.05 7.44
N LEU A 260 18.63 4.07 7.03
CA LEU A 260 17.29 3.81 7.57
C LEU A 260 17.26 3.79 9.10
N LEU A 261 18.07 2.96 9.74
CA LEU A 261 18.12 2.84 11.20
C LEU A 261 18.47 4.15 11.92
N LYS A 262 19.32 4.98 11.30
CA LYS A 262 19.67 6.29 11.84
C LYS A 262 18.52 7.27 11.68
N ILE A 263 17.85 7.24 10.53
CA ILE A 263 16.66 8.06 10.24
C ILE A 263 15.52 7.69 11.19
N GLU A 264 15.22 6.41 11.36
CA GLU A 264 14.18 5.94 12.28
C GLU A 264 14.41 6.47 13.70
N ARG A 265 15.62 6.33 14.25
CA ARG A 265 15.96 6.82 15.59
C ARG A 265 15.82 8.33 15.75
N LEU A 266 16.08 9.10 14.70
CA LEU A 266 15.98 10.56 14.74
C LEU A 266 14.52 11.04 14.61
N ILE A 267 13.71 10.31 13.85
CA ILE A 267 12.30 10.66 13.60
C ILE A 267 11.37 10.11 14.67
N GLU A 268 11.71 9.00 15.32
CA GLU A 268 10.86 8.35 16.33
C GLU A 268 10.33 9.31 17.41
N PRO A 269 11.15 10.18 18.06
CA PRO A 269 10.64 11.13 19.06
C PRO A 269 9.67 12.17 18.44
N VAL A 270 9.93 12.60 17.22
CA VAL A 270 9.08 13.56 16.49
C VAL A 270 7.73 12.91 16.16
N ARG A 271 7.76 11.69 15.64
CA ARG A 271 6.56 10.89 15.39
C ARG A 271 5.73 10.74 16.66
N ASP A 272 6.35 10.32 17.76
CA ASP A 272 5.63 10.04 19.00
C ASP A 272 4.95 11.28 19.56
N LEU A 273 5.62 12.45 19.50
CA LEU A 273 5.04 13.74 19.88
C LEU A 273 3.80 14.08 19.04
N PHE A 274 3.96 14.07 17.71
CA PHE A 274 2.87 14.46 16.81
C PHE A 274 1.75 13.40 16.73
N SER A 275 2.08 12.11 16.92
CA SER A 275 1.08 11.05 17.09
C SER A 275 0.22 11.26 18.32
N ALA A 276 0.82 11.63 19.45
CA ALA A 276 0.06 11.92 20.66
C ALA A 276 -0.92 13.08 20.42
N ILE A 277 -0.45 14.17 19.80
CA ILE A 277 -1.31 15.32 19.44
C ILE A 277 -2.44 14.89 18.50
N PHE A 278 -2.13 14.10 17.49
CA PHE A 278 -3.13 13.59 16.53
C PHE A 278 -4.22 12.78 17.23
N PHE A 279 -3.85 11.80 18.05
CA PHE A 279 -4.84 10.96 18.74
C PHE A 279 -5.62 11.72 19.82
N VAL A 280 -5.01 12.71 20.47
CA VAL A 280 -5.74 13.61 21.38
C VAL A 280 -6.72 14.47 20.59
N ALA A 281 -6.31 15.02 19.44
CA ALA A 281 -7.22 15.79 18.57
C ALA A 281 -8.41 14.93 18.09
N ILE A 282 -8.18 13.65 17.78
CA ILE A 282 -9.26 12.69 17.54
C ILE A 282 -10.24 12.65 18.71
N GLY A 283 -9.73 12.55 19.94
CA GLY A 283 -10.55 12.54 21.15
C GLY A 283 -11.34 13.82 21.36
N LEU A 284 -10.74 15.00 21.07
CA LEU A 284 -11.41 16.31 21.14
C LEU A 284 -12.66 16.40 20.26
N MET A 285 -12.63 15.73 19.11
CA MET A 285 -13.72 15.75 18.13
C MET A 285 -14.86 14.77 18.48
N LEU A 286 -14.73 13.98 19.54
CA LEU A 286 -15.77 13.06 19.98
C LEU A 286 -16.85 13.81 20.77
N ASP A 287 -18.07 13.79 20.23
CA ASP A 287 -19.26 14.32 20.91
C ASP A 287 -20.04 13.15 21.55
N PRO A 288 -20.20 13.14 22.88
CA PRO A 288 -21.02 12.13 23.57
C PRO A 288 -22.46 12.04 23.06
N MET A 289 -23.04 13.17 22.63
CA MET A 289 -24.42 13.19 22.11
C MET A 289 -24.51 12.47 20.76
N ILE A 290 -23.52 12.67 19.89
CA ILE A 290 -23.44 11.95 18.62
C ILE A 290 -23.29 10.44 18.88
N LEU A 291 -22.43 10.05 19.83
CA LEU A 291 -22.24 8.64 20.19
C LEU A 291 -23.54 7.98 20.68
N LEU A 292 -24.32 8.69 21.47
CA LEU A 292 -25.63 8.20 21.94
C LEU A 292 -26.65 8.12 20.81
N GLN A 293 -26.70 9.12 19.94
CA GLN A 293 -27.62 9.17 18.79
C GLN A 293 -27.33 8.02 17.79
N TYR A 294 -26.04 7.70 17.57
CA TYR A 294 -25.60 6.64 16.65
C TYR A 294 -25.26 5.32 17.37
N ALA A 295 -25.74 5.13 18.62
CA ALA A 295 -25.43 3.92 19.39
C ALA A 295 -25.89 2.63 18.67
N TRP A 296 -27.06 2.65 18.01
CA TRP A 296 -27.53 1.51 17.21
C TRP A 296 -26.66 1.23 15.98
N PRO A 297 -26.34 2.20 15.10
CA PRO A 297 -25.36 2.02 14.04
C PRO A 297 -24.00 1.51 14.56
N ILE A 298 -23.46 2.07 15.64
CA ILE A 298 -22.21 1.63 16.26
C ILE A 298 -22.27 0.15 16.65
N ALA A 299 -23.36 -0.28 17.28
CA ALA A 299 -23.53 -1.69 17.68
C ALA A 299 -23.58 -2.62 16.46
N VAL A 300 -24.37 -2.27 15.45
CA VAL A 300 -24.49 -3.06 14.20
C VAL A 300 -23.15 -3.12 13.47
N ILE A 301 -22.46 -2.00 13.29
CA ILE A 301 -21.17 -1.93 12.63
C ILE A 301 -20.12 -2.73 13.41
N THR A 302 -20.10 -2.64 14.74
CA THR A 302 -19.20 -3.43 15.60
C THR A 302 -19.38 -4.92 15.37
N VAL A 303 -20.63 -5.42 15.38
CA VAL A 303 -20.94 -6.82 15.11
C VAL A 303 -20.53 -7.21 13.70
N ALA A 304 -20.80 -6.34 12.72
CA ALA A 304 -20.43 -6.57 11.32
C ALA A 304 -18.91 -6.63 11.12
N VAL A 305 -18.13 -5.78 11.82
CA VAL A 305 -16.66 -5.85 11.81
C VAL A 305 -16.19 -7.18 12.38
N VAL A 306 -16.65 -7.56 13.56
CA VAL A 306 -16.22 -8.80 14.21
C VAL A 306 -16.56 -10.02 13.36
N LEU A 307 -17.79 -10.13 12.91
CA LEU A 307 -18.24 -11.28 12.11
C LEU A 307 -17.69 -11.22 10.67
N GLY A 308 -17.70 -10.06 10.07
CA GLY A 308 -17.24 -9.84 8.70
C GLY A 308 -15.74 -10.15 8.55
N LYS A 309 -14.91 -9.61 9.44
CA LYS A 309 -13.47 -9.90 9.43
C LYS A 309 -13.16 -11.34 9.82
N MET A 310 -13.83 -11.88 10.82
CA MET A 310 -13.70 -13.30 11.18
C MET A 310 -13.98 -14.21 9.98
N LEU A 311 -15.03 -13.92 9.22
CA LEU A 311 -15.41 -14.71 8.05
C LEU A 311 -14.48 -14.44 6.86
N SER A 312 -14.24 -13.19 6.51
CA SER A 312 -13.46 -12.82 5.32
C SER A 312 -11.99 -13.22 5.44
N CYS A 313 -11.31 -12.87 6.55
CA CYS A 313 -9.94 -13.29 6.81
C CYS A 313 -9.82 -14.80 7.00
N GLY A 314 -10.78 -15.38 7.73
CA GLY A 314 -10.83 -16.82 7.96
C GLY A 314 -11.00 -17.60 6.65
N LEU A 315 -11.97 -17.21 5.80
CA LEU A 315 -12.16 -17.79 4.47
C LEU A 315 -10.94 -17.57 3.58
N GLY A 316 -10.38 -16.37 3.56
CA GLY A 316 -9.18 -16.07 2.79
C GLY A 316 -8.00 -16.94 3.18
N ALA A 317 -7.74 -17.10 4.48
CA ALA A 317 -6.70 -17.98 5.00
C ALA A 317 -6.97 -19.46 4.65
N PHE A 318 -8.23 -19.90 4.70
CA PHE A 318 -8.63 -21.26 4.34
C PHE A 318 -8.48 -21.53 2.83
N ILE A 319 -8.98 -20.62 1.97
CA ILE A 319 -8.83 -20.71 0.50
C ILE A 319 -7.34 -20.75 0.12
N ALA A 320 -6.50 -20.06 0.86
CA ALA A 320 -5.06 -20.06 0.65
C ALA A 320 -4.32 -21.31 1.21
N GLY A 321 -5.04 -22.31 1.72
CA GLY A 321 -4.52 -23.64 2.07
C GLY A 321 -4.17 -23.86 3.53
N ASN A 322 -4.66 -23.03 4.44
CA ASN A 322 -4.52 -23.29 5.88
C ASN A 322 -5.64 -24.18 6.40
N ASP A 323 -5.37 -24.86 7.50
CA ASP A 323 -6.37 -25.64 8.21
C ASP A 323 -7.43 -24.75 8.87
N GLY A 324 -8.63 -25.29 9.11
CA GLY A 324 -9.76 -24.53 9.65
C GLY A 324 -9.48 -23.87 11.01
N ARG A 325 -8.68 -24.51 11.88
CA ARG A 325 -8.28 -23.94 13.17
C ARG A 325 -7.39 -22.72 13.00
N THR A 326 -6.36 -22.82 12.18
CA THR A 326 -5.47 -21.70 11.85
C THR A 326 -6.26 -20.57 11.17
N SER A 327 -7.13 -20.89 10.25
CA SER A 327 -7.97 -19.92 9.53
C SER A 327 -8.90 -19.15 10.47
N LEU A 328 -9.54 -19.84 11.41
CA LEU A 328 -10.40 -19.20 12.41
C LEU A 328 -9.59 -18.30 13.37
N ARG A 329 -8.40 -18.75 13.82
CA ARG A 329 -7.49 -17.94 14.65
C ARG A 329 -7.06 -16.66 13.92
N VAL A 330 -6.76 -16.74 12.63
CA VAL A 330 -6.43 -15.56 11.80
C VAL A 330 -7.61 -14.62 11.72
N GLY A 331 -8.80 -15.11 11.39
CA GLY A 331 -10.01 -14.30 11.30
C GLY A 331 -10.37 -13.62 12.63
N MET A 332 -10.33 -14.35 13.74
CA MET A 332 -10.62 -13.77 15.07
C MET A 332 -9.52 -12.84 15.56
N GLY A 333 -8.28 -13.06 15.17
CA GLY A 333 -7.17 -12.17 15.49
C GLY A 333 -7.25 -10.83 14.76
N LEU A 334 -7.76 -10.82 13.53
CA LEU A 334 -7.89 -9.60 12.70
C LEU A 334 -9.26 -8.89 12.87
N SER A 335 -10.13 -9.34 13.77
CA SER A 335 -11.50 -8.82 13.94
C SER A 335 -11.58 -7.46 14.65
N GLN A 336 -10.76 -6.50 14.25
CA GLN A 336 -10.76 -5.14 14.76
C GLN A 336 -10.37 -4.16 13.66
N ILE A 337 -10.72 -2.86 13.82
CA ILE A 337 -10.30 -1.81 12.90
C ILE A 337 -9.15 -0.99 13.49
N GLY A 338 -8.27 -0.51 12.62
CA GLY A 338 -7.00 0.07 12.99
C GLY A 338 -6.92 1.59 12.96
N GLU A 339 -5.72 2.07 13.17
CA GLU A 339 -5.39 3.50 13.11
C GLU A 339 -5.57 4.13 11.72
N PHE A 340 -5.41 3.34 10.65
CA PHE A 340 -5.74 3.79 9.29
C PHE A 340 -7.21 4.18 9.12
N SER A 341 -8.09 3.53 9.88
CA SER A 341 -9.53 3.86 9.88
C SER A 341 -9.77 5.30 10.32
N PHE A 342 -9.00 5.80 11.29
CA PHE A 342 -9.08 7.21 11.71
C PHE A 342 -8.55 8.15 10.63
N ILE A 343 -7.50 7.75 9.93
CA ILE A 343 -6.90 8.56 8.85
C ILE A 343 -7.88 8.65 7.67
N ILE A 344 -8.55 7.55 7.32
CA ILE A 344 -9.58 7.53 6.28
C ILE A 344 -10.78 8.40 6.69
N ALA A 345 -11.22 8.28 7.93
CA ALA A 345 -12.33 9.09 8.43
C ALA A 345 -11.98 10.58 8.48
N ALA A 346 -10.78 10.93 8.94
CA ALA A 346 -10.26 12.30 8.94
C ALA A 346 -10.12 12.86 7.51
N LEU A 347 -9.65 12.06 6.56
CA LEU A 347 -9.56 12.43 5.15
C LEU A 347 -10.93 12.82 4.58
N GLY A 348 -11.96 12.01 4.84
CA GLY A 348 -13.33 12.28 4.40
C GLY A 348 -13.88 13.61 4.94
N MET A 349 -13.56 13.90 6.20
CA MET A 349 -13.92 15.16 6.84
C MET A 349 -13.14 16.36 6.27
N THR A 350 -11.83 16.24 6.12
CA THR A 350 -10.97 17.30 5.57
C THR A 350 -11.37 17.66 4.15
N LEU A 351 -11.73 16.67 3.34
CA LEU A 351 -12.24 16.87 1.98
C LEU A 351 -13.72 17.28 1.91
N GLN A 352 -14.39 17.36 3.06
CA GLN A 352 -15.81 17.73 3.19
C GLN A 352 -16.77 16.85 2.35
N VAL A 353 -16.43 15.57 2.16
CA VAL A 353 -17.21 14.60 1.38
C VAL A 353 -17.98 13.61 2.25
N THR A 354 -17.67 13.55 3.53
CA THR A 354 -18.35 12.70 4.52
C THR A 354 -19.06 13.54 5.57
N SER A 355 -20.10 12.95 6.13
CA SER A 355 -20.87 13.56 7.22
C SER A 355 -20.08 13.54 8.55
N ASN A 356 -20.32 14.52 9.41
CA ASN A 356 -19.60 14.72 10.67
C ASN A 356 -19.74 13.56 11.67
N PHE A 357 -20.78 12.74 11.56
CA PHE A 357 -21.00 11.60 12.46
C PHE A 357 -20.10 10.40 12.14
N LEU A 358 -19.63 10.28 10.89
CA LEU A 358 -18.89 9.08 10.45
C LEU A 358 -17.59 8.89 11.24
N TYR A 359 -16.91 9.99 11.52
CA TYR A 359 -15.67 9.97 12.27
C TYR A 359 -15.84 9.51 13.73
N PRO A 360 -16.76 10.09 14.56
CA PRO A 360 -17.05 9.57 15.90
C PRO A 360 -17.50 8.11 15.91
N VAL A 361 -18.30 7.68 14.93
CA VAL A 361 -18.73 6.28 14.78
C VAL A 361 -17.51 5.36 14.54
N ALA A 362 -16.62 5.74 13.63
CA ALA A 362 -15.40 4.96 13.36
C ALA A 362 -14.52 4.79 14.61
N VAL A 363 -14.33 5.88 15.39
CA VAL A 363 -13.56 5.85 16.63
C VAL A 363 -14.22 4.94 17.68
N ALA A 364 -15.53 5.05 17.86
CA ALA A 364 -16.27 4.21 18.81
C ALA A 364 -16.16 2.73 18.46
N VAL A 365 -16.37 2.36 17.19
CA VAL A 365 -16.23 0.98 16.71
C VAL A 365 -14.80 0.47 16.90
N SER A 366 -13.80 1.29 16.63
CA SER A 366 -12.39 0.92 16.82
C SER A 366 -12.05 0.65 18.28
N VAL A 367 -12.49 1.52 19.19
CA VAL A 367 -12.28 1.34 20.65
C VAL A 367 -12.92 0.02 21.11
N ILE A 368 -14.18 -0.22 20.76
CA ILE A 368 -14.91 -1.42 21.17
C ILE A 368 -14.23 -2.68 20.60
N THR A 369 -13.92 -2.70 19.31
CA THR A 369 -13.30 -3.87 18.66
C THR A 369 -11.88 -4.13 19.17
N THR A 370 -11.12 -3.08 19.51
CA THR A 370 -9.81 -3.18 20.15
C THR A 370 -9.90 -3.86 21.51
N LEU A 371 -10.84 -3.44 22.35
CA LEU A 371 -11.07 -4.04 23.66
C LEU A 371 -11.52 -5.51 23.56
N LEU A 372 -12.25 -5.89 22.52
CA LEU A 372 -12.70 -7.25 22.28
C LEU A 372 -11.59 -8.17 21.77
N THR A 373 -10.56 -7.66 21.08
CA THR A 373 -9.54 -8.44 20.38
C THR A 373 -8.86 -9.52 21.24
N PRO A 374 -8.35 -9.26 22.47
CA PRO A 374 -7.73 -10.31 23.28
C PRO A 374 -8.68 -11.45 23.65
N TYR A 375 -9.96 -11.13 23.83
CA TYR A 375 -11.00 -12.13 24.15
C TYR A 375 -11.34 -12.96 22.93
N LEU A 376 -11.42 -12.35 21.75
CA LEU A 376 -11.65 -13.05 20.48
C LEU A 376 -10.50 -14.01 20.17
N ILE A 377 -9.26 -13.61 20.31
CA ILE A 377 -8.10 -14.48 20.09
C ILE A 377 -8.16 -15.70 21.02
N ARG A 378 -8.48 -15.50 22.30
CA ARG A 378 -8.62 -16.61 23.28
C ARG A 378 -9.81 -17.52 22.94
N ALA A 379 -10.91 -16.96 22.45
CA ALA A 379 -12.11 -17.71 22.09
C ALA A 379 -11.97 -18.52 20.78
N ALA A 380 -10.92 -18.29 19.99
CA ALA A 380 -10.72 -18.94 18.70
C ALA A 380 -10.57 -20.47 18.84
N ASP A 381 -9.81 -20.93 19.83
CA ASP A 381 -9.58 -22.36 20.07
C ASP A 381 -10.85 -23.11 20.50
N PRO A 382 -11.55 -22.72 21.57
CA PRO A 382 -12.78 -23.39 21.96
C PRO A 382 -13.87 -23.31 20.87
N LEU A 383 -13.91 -22.20 20.11
CA LEU A 383 -14.85 -22.07 19.01
C LEU A 383 -14.50 -23.01 17.86
N SER A 384 -13.22 -23.18 17.52
CA SER A 384 -12.78 -24.09 16.47
C SER A 384 -13.16 -25.55 16.78
N ILE A 385 -13.02 -25.96 18.03
CA ILE A 385 -13.41 -27.30 18.50
C ILE A 385 -14.92 -27.51 18.39
N LYS A 386 -15.71 -26.52 18.83
CA LYS A 386 -17.18 -26.57 18.73
C LYS A 386 -17.66 -26.61 17.28
N LEU A 387 -17.10 -25.75 16.42
CA LEU A 387 -17.42 -25.75 14.99
C LEU A 387 -17.09 -27.10 14.32
N ALA A 388 -15.94 -27.67 14.64
CA ALA A 388 -15.56 -28.99 14.11
C ALA A 388 -16.52 -30.12 14.59
N ALA A 389 -17.00 -30.04 15.82
CA ALA A 389 -17.96 -31.02 16.38
C ALA A 389 -19.36 -30.91 15.76
N VAL A 390 -19.81 -29.72 15.39
CA VAL A 390 -21.13 -29.47 14.78
C VAL A 390 -21.11 -29.62 13.25
N MET A 391 -19.91 -29.61 12.65
CA MET A 391 -19.76 -29.67 11.19
C MET A 391 -20.24 -31.02 10.62
N PRO A 392 -21.16 -31.02 9.62
CA PRO A 392 -21.57 -32.24 8.96
C PRO A 392 -20.38 -32.99 8.35
N GLN A 393 -20.33 -34.33 8.55
CA GLN A 393 -19.21 -35.17 8.07
C GLN A 393 -18.93 -35.02 6.56
N ARG A 394 -19.99 -34.76 5.75
CA ARG A 394 -19.85 -34.53 4.31
C ARG A 394 -19.07 -33.27 4.00
N LEU A 395 -19.37 -32.18 4.71
CA LEU A 395 -18.68 -30.89 4.54
C LEU A 395 -17.23 -30.97 5.02
N GLY A 396 -16.99 -31.61 6.17
CA GLY A 396 -15.64 -31.84 6.69
C GLY A 396 -14.76 -32.65 5.72
N ARG A 397 -15.31 -33.66 5.03
CA ARG A 397 -14.58 -34.40 3.99
C ARG A 397 -14.25 -33.56 2.77
N VAL A 398 -15.19 -32.76 2.27
CA VAL A 398 -14.95 -31.87 1.11
C VAL A 398 -13.87 -30.83 1.45
N LEU A 399 -13.94 -30.23 2.62
CA LEU A 399 -12.93 -29.26 3.09
C LEU A 399 -11.55 -29.91 3.30
N GLY A 400 -11.51 -31.14 3.81
CA GLY A 400 -10.29 -31.94 3.93
C GLY A 400 -9.66 -32.28 2.58
N MET A 401 -10.44 -32.75 1.61
CA MET A 401 -9.97 -33.00 0.24
C MET A 401 -9.45 -31.75 -0.44
N TYR A 402 -10.10 -30.61 -0.23
CA TYR A 402 -9.60 -29.33 -0.76
C TYR A 402 -8.23 -28.97 -0.17
N GLY A 403 -8.05 -29.11 1.14
CA GLY A 403 -6.76 -28.85 1.80
C GLY A 403 -5.64 -29.79 1.33
N GLU A 404 -5.93 -31.07 1.11
CA GLU A 404 -4.99 -32.04 0.55
C GLU A 404 -4.66 -31.75 -0.91
N TRP A 405 -5.65 -31.40 -1.72
CA TRP A 405 -5.47 -30.99 -3.11
C TRP A 405 -4.56 -29.74 -3.23
N LEU A 406 -4.78 -28.72 -2.40
CA LEU A 406 -3.93 -27.52 -2.38
C LEU A 406 -2.49 -27.82 -1.96
N ARG A 407 -2.30 -28.72 -0.98
CA ARG A 407 -0.95 -29.16 -0.58
C ARG A 407 -0.24 -29.94 -1.69
N SER A 408 -0.98 -30.70 -2.49
CA SER A 408 -0.41 -31.43 -3.62
C SER A 408 0.03 -30.54 -4.78
N ILE A 409 -0.56 -29.33 -4.89
CA ILE A 409 -0.19 -28.33 -5.92
C ILE A 409 1.02 -27.49 -5.48
N GLN A 410 1.33 -27.42 -4.18
CA GLN A 410 2.48 -26.67 -3.71
C GLN A 410 3.78 -27.35 -4.20
N PRO A 411 4.61 -26.67 -5.02
CA PRO A 411 5.83 -27.25 -5.55
C PRO A 411 6.78 -27.55 -4.38
N GLN A 412 7.17 -28.82 -4.26
CA GLN A 412 8.18 -29.28 -3.28
C GLN A 412 9.50 -29.57 -3.99
N GLY A 413 10.62 -29.32 -3.33
CA GLY A 413 11.95 -29.65 -3.85
C GLY A 413 12.37 -28.78 -5.05
N GLU A 414 12.85 -29.40 -6.13
CA GLU A 414 13.33 -28.72 -7.34
C GLU A 414 12.24 -27.84 -8.00
N GLY A 415 10.97 -28.23 -7.91
CA GLY A 415 9.84 -27.45 -8.41
C GLY A 415 9.67 -26.11 -7.70
N ALA A 416 10.00 -26.01 -6.41
CA ALA A 416 9.92 -24.76 -5.64
C ALA A 416 11.03 -23.77 -6.07
N LEU A 417 12.23 -24.25 -6.37
CA LEU A 417 13.33 -23.44 -6.91
C LEU A 417 12.96 -22.86 -8.28
N LEU A 418 12.45 -23.71 -9.17
CA LEU A 418 11.98 -23.29 -10.50
C LEU A 418 10.84 -22.26 -10.43
N ALA A 419 9.84 -22.50 -9.58
CA ALA A 419 8.75 -21.53 -9.36
C ALA A 419 9.28 -20.18 -8.84
N SER A 420 10.25 -20.19 -7.94
CA SER A 420 10.90 -18.96 -7.44
C SER A 420 11.65 -18.21 -8.54
N MET A 421 12.34 -18.92 -9.44
CA MET A 421 13.05 -18.33 -10.59
C MET A 421 12.06 -17.72 -11.59
N ILE A 422 10.98 -18.44 -11.93
CA ILE A 422 9.94 -17.97 -12.83
C ILE A 422 9.29 -16.70 -12.24
N ARG A 423 8.93 -16.72 -10.95
CA ARG A 423 8.37 -15.56 -10.25
C ARG A 423 9.31 -14.34 -10.30
N ARG A 424 10.60 -14.56 -10.06
CA ARG A 424 11.62 -13.49 -10.13
C ARG A 424 11.72 -12.88 -11.53
N ILE A 425 11.72 -13.73 -12.57
CA ILE A 425 11.76 -13.27 -13.97
C ILE A 425 10.50 -12.48 -14.31
N LEU A 426 9.30 -12.98 -13.96
CA LEU A 426 8.04 -12.29 -14.19
C LEU A 426 7.99 -10.93 -13.51
N LEU A 427 8.45 -10.83 -12.26
CA LEU A 427 8.55 -9.56 -11.55
C LEU A 427 9.47 -8.56 -12.26
N GLN A 428 10.64 -9.01 -12.73
CA GLN A 428 11.57 -8.14 -13.45
C GLN A 428 11.00 -7.68 -14.79
N VAL A 429 10.25 -8.53 -15.49
CA VAL A 429 9.53 -8.16 -16.70
C VAL A 429 8.45 -7.12 -16.36
N GLY A 430 7.65 -7.36 -15.33
CA GLY A 430 6.61 -6.45 -14.87
C GLY A 430 7.14 -5.06 -14.53
N VAL A 431 8.24 -4.97 -13.78
CA VAL A 431 8.90 -3.68 -13.45
C VAL A 431 9.38 -2.95 -14.70
N ASN A 432 10.03 -3.65 -15.64
CA ASN A 432 10.49 -3.02 -16.88
C ASN A 432 9.31 -2.51 -17.74
N LEU A 433 8.22 -3.27 -17.81
CA LEU A 433 7.01 -2.86 -18.53
C LEU A 433 6.34 -1.67 -17.86
N ALA A 434 6.23 -1.67 -16.53
CA ALA A 434 5.70 -0.54 -15.77
C ALA A 434 6.49 0.74 -16.04
N LEU A 435 7.83 0.66 -16.13
CA LEU A 435 8.69 1.79 -16.48
C LEU A 435 8.44 2.28 -17.91
N VAL A 436 8.28 1.38 -18.86
CA VAL A 436 7.95 1.74 -20.25
C VAL A 436 6.61 2.46 -20.32
N ILE A 437 5.58 1.92 -19.66
CA ILE A 437 4.25 2.55 -19.57
C ILE A 437 4.36 3.93 -18.92
N ALA A 438 5.14 4.06 -17.86
CA ALA A 438 5.37 5.32 -17.16
C ALA A 438 6.00 6.39 -18.07
N ILE A 439 7.00 6.01 -18.87
CA ILE A 439 7.66 6.92 -19.83
C ILE A 439 6.67 7.43 -20.88
N PHE A 440 5.87 6.54 -21.49
CA PHE A 440 4.90 6.91 -22.51
C PHE A 440 3.78 7.78 -21.95
N PHE A 441 3.29 7.46 -20.76
CA PHE A 441 2.24 8.23 -20.13
C PHE A 441 2.72 9.61 -19.68
N SER A 442 3.95 9.70 -19.15
CA SER A 442 4.59 10.97 -18.85
C SER A 442 4.74 11.81 -20.12
N GLY A 443 5.16 11.20 -21.22
CA GLY A 443 5.22 11.84 -22.53
C GLY A 443 3.86 12.38 -22.99
N ALA A 444 2.79 11.62 -22.81
CA ALA A 444 1.43 12.05 -23.13
C ALA A 444 0.96 13.21 -22.23
N TYR A 445 1.22 13.16 -20.94
CA TYR A 445 0.84 14.19 -19.98
C TYR A 445 1.59 15.51 -20.22
N PHE A 446 2.89 15.45 -20.51
CA PHE A 446 3.69 16.63 -20.80
C PHE A 446 3.47 17.15 -22.23
N ALA A 447 2.92 16.35 -23.14
CA ALA A 447 2.69 16.76 -24.51
C ALA A 447 1.83 18.04 -24.63
N GLU A 448 0.75 18.13 -23.85
CA GLU A 448 -0.13 19.29 -23.82
C GLU A 448 0.56 20.54 -23.26
N ARG A 449 1.39 20.38 -22.24
CA ARG A 449 2.13 21.52 -21.61
C ARG A 449 3.35 21.93 -22.43
N MET A 450 4.04 21.00 -23.06
CA MET A 450 5.18 21.30 -23.93
C MET A 450 4.77 21.77 -25.32
N ALA A 451 3.54 21.51 -25.76
CA ALA A 451 3.03 22.00 -27.04
C ALA A 451 3.21 23.52 -27.17
N VAL A 452 3.01 24.28 -26.08
CA VAL A 452 3.20 25.74 -26.06
C VAL A 452 4.65 26.14 -26.37
N TYR A 453 5.65 25.39 -25.89
CA TYR A 453 7.07 25.69 -26.09
C TYR A 453 7.60 25.10 -27.41
N VAL A 454 6.99 24.04 -27.90
CA VAL A 454 7.41 23.36 -29.14
C VAL A 454 6.75 23.97 -30.38
N GLN A 455 5.63 24.68 -30.23
CA GLN A 455 4.96 25.42 -31.31
C GLN A 455 5.89 26.44 -31.99
N ASP A 456 6.77 27.07 -31.23
CA ASP A 456 7.74 28.04 -31.77
C ASP A 456 8.85 27.38 -32.62
N LEU A 457 9.13 26.08 -32.40
CA LEU A 457 10.15 25.33 -33.13
C LEU A 457 9.58 24.51 -34.30
N ILE A 458 8.37 23.94 -34.14
CA ILE A 458 7.75 23.04 -35.10
C ILE A 458 6.27 23.36 -35.20
N SER A 459 5.88 23.92 -36.35
CA SER A 459 4.51 24.36 -36.62
C SER A 459 3.53 23.21 -36.94
N ASP A 460 4.02 22.03 -37.33
CA ASP A 460 3.18 20.89 -37.72
C ASP A 460 2.87 19.97 -36.52
N PRO A 461 1.59 19.83 -36.12
CA PRO A 461 1.17 18.99 -35.00
C PRO A 461 1.57 17.50 -35.15
N SER A 462 1.70 17.00 -36.37
CA SER A 462 2.09 15.61 -36.65
C SER A 462 3.55 15.34 -36.26
N TRP A 463 4.44 16.29 -36.52
CA TRP A 463 5.85 16.23 -36.14
C TRP A 463 6.06 16.42 -34.63
N GLN A 464 5.24 17.27 -33.98
CA GLN A 464 5.28 17.43 -32.52
C GLN A 464 4.95 16.09 -31.82
N LYS A 465 3.87 15.42 -32.25
CA LYS A 465 3.51 14.09 -31.74
C LYS A 465 4.61 13.05 -32.03
N ALA A 466 5.20 13.10 -33.21
CA ALA A 466 6.26 12.19 -33.65
C ALA A 466 7.52 12.34 -32.77
N LEU A 467 7.91 13.56 -32.40
CA LEU A 467 9.05 13.84 -31.53
C LEU A 467 8.82 13.34 -30.10
N ILE A 468 7.64 13.62 -29.53
CA ILE A 468 7.31 13.20 -28.16
C ILE A 468 7.24 11.67 -28.09
N TRP A 469 6.53 11.04 -29.02
CA TRP A 469 6.39 9.58 -29.07
C TRP A 469 7.72 8.89 -29.36
N GLY A 470 8.51 9.42 -30.30
CA GLY A 470 9.84 8.92 -30.63
C GLY A 470 10.83 9.07 -29.48
N GLY A 471 10.81 10.21 -28.79
CA GLY A 471 11.60 10.44 -27.56
C GLY A 471 11.24 9.46 -26.45
N ALA A 472 9.94 9.24 -26.20
CA ALA A 472 9.46 8.26 -25.25
C ALA A 472 9.90 6.84 -25.61
N LEU A 473 9.83 6.47 -26.90
CA LEU A 473 10.30 5.17 -27.40
C LEU A 473 11.80 5.01 -27.18
N LEU A 474 12.62 5.99 -27.53
CA LEU A 474 14.07 5.96 -27.34
C LEU A 474 14.46 5.82 -25.87
N LEU A 475 13.81 6.57 -24.97
CA LEU A 475 14.03 6.47 -23.51
C LEU A 475 13.60 5.10 -22.98
N SER A 476 12.60 4.46 -23.56
CA SER A 476 12.09 3.15 -23.14
C SER A 476 12.90 1.97 -23.69
N LEU A 477 13.75 2.16 -24.71
CA LEU A 477 14.53 1.09 -25.34
C LEU A 477 15.35 0.22 -24.37
N PRO A 478 16.06 0.76 -23.35
CA PRO A 478 16.81 -0.09 -22.39
C PRO A 478 15.90 -1.05 -21.64
N PHE A 479 14.72 -0.60 -21.27
CA PHE A 479 13.74 -1.39 -20.51
C PHE A 479 13.03 -2.42 -21.40
N LEU A 480 12.71 -2.07 -22.65
CA LEU A 480 12.16 -2.98 -23.64
C LEU A 480 13.14 -4.10 -23.99
N ILE A 481 14.41 -3.77 -24.20
CA ILE A 481 15.47 -4.75 -24.44
C ILE A 481 15.64 -5.69 -23.25
N ALA A 482 15.59 -5.14 -22.04
CA ALA A 482 15.67 -5.94 -20.82
C ALA A 482 14.46 -6.86 -20.65
N ALA A 483 13.24 -6.37 -20.86
CA ALA A 483 12.02 -7.16 -20.83
C ALA A 483 12.06 -8.31 -21.85
N TYR A 484 12.48 -8.03 -23.09
CA TYR A 484 12.66 -9.04 -24.14
C TYR A 484 13.62 -10.15 -23.73
N ARG A 485 14.80 -9.79 -23.20
CA ARG A 485 15.80 -10.77 -22.76
C ARG A 485 15.28 -11.67 -21.64
N LYS A 486 14.53 -11.10 -20.70
CA LYS A 486 13.92 -11.85 -19.60
C LYS A 486 12.78 -12.74 -20.06
N LEU A 487 11.94 -12.25 -21.00
CA LEU A 487 10.91 -13.07 -21.63
C LEU A 487 11.52 -14.23 -22.44
N LYS A 488 12.63 -13.98 -23.15
CA LYS A 488 13.36 -15.03 -23.87
C LYS A 488 13.93 -16.07 -22.89
N ALA A 489 14.51 -15.66 -21.79
CA ALA A 489 14.98 -16.59 -20.75
C ALA A 489 13.82 -17.41 -20.14
N LEU A 490 12.68 -16.76 -19.88
CA LEU A 490 11.46 -17.42 -19.38
C LEU A 490 10.91 -18.44 -20.38
N SER A 491 10.85 -18.08 -21.68
CA SER A 491 10.36 -18.98 -22.72
C SER A 491 11.26 -20.20 -22.93
N MET A 492 12.58 -20.04 -22.78
CA MET A 492 13.53 -21.17 -22.80
C MET A 492 13.29 -22.12 -21.62
N LEU A 493 13.15 -21.58 -20.40
CA LEU A 493 12.83 -22.38 -19.20
C LEU A 493 11.51 -23.13 -19.36
N LEU A 494 10.46 -22.44 -19.82
CA LEU A 494 9.15 -23.06 -20.04
C LEU A 494 9.18 -24.12 -21.16
N ALA A 495 9.95 -23.89 -22.23
CA ALA A 495 10.13 -24.87 -23.30
C ALA A 495 10.86 -26.12 -22.83
N GLU A 496 11.83 -25.98 -21.92
CA GLU A 496 12.59 -27.09 -21.35
C GLU A 496 11.72 -27.94 -20.40
N MET A 497 10.86 -27.29 -19.61
CA MET A 497 9.94 -27.96 -18.69
C MET A 497 8.72 -28.59 -19.39
N GLY A 498 8.14 -27.89 -20.37
CA GLY A 498 6.86 -28.28 -21.00
C GLY A 498 7.01 -29.37 -22.06
N VAL A 499 8.19 -29.48 -22.69
CA VAL A 499 8.42 -30.44 -23.78
C VAL A 499 9.28 -31.60 -23.29
N LYS A 500 8.65 -32.65 -22.75
CA LYS A 500 9.35 -33.88 -22.37
C LYS A 500 9.78 -34.67 -23.62
N PRO A 501 10.97 -35.34 -23.59
CA PRO A 501 11.45 -36.15 -24.72
C PRO A 501 10.47 -37.24 -25.17
N GLU A 502 9.70 -37.76 -24.21
CA GLU A 502 8.70 -38.81 -24.44
C GLU A 502 7.50 -38.34 -25.30
N MET A 503 7.18 -37.04 -25.30
CA MET A 503 6.02 -36.49 -26.01
C MET A 503 6.34 -36.01 -27.44
N ALA A 504 7.55 -35.55 -27.70
CA ALA A 504 7.93 -34.94 -28.97
C ALA A 504 8.94 -35.74 -29.81
N GLY A 505 9.50 -36.83 -29.30
CA GLY A 505 10.42 -37.73 -30.01
C GLY A 505 11.59 -37.00 -30.68
N ARG A 506 11.87 -37.33 -31.95
CA ARG A 506 12.98 -36.73 -32.74
C ARG A 506 12.84 -35.22 -33.01
N HIS A 507 11.67 -34.62 -32.75
CA HIS A 507 11.39 -33.20 -33.02
C HIS A 507 11.45 -32.32 -31.76
N THR A 508 11.80 -32.87 -30.60
CA THR A 508 11.83 -32.17 -29.31
C THR A 508 12.64 -30.86 -29.37
N GLN A 509 13.83 -30.87 -29.98
CA GLN A 509 14.67 -29.67 -30.09
C GLN A 509 14.07 -28.59 -30.99
N ARG A 510 13.35 -28.98 -32.07
CA ARG A 510 12.69 -28.00 -32.95
C ARG A 510 11.50 -27.34 -32.25
N VAL A 511 10.67 -28.12 -31.57
CA VAL A 511 9.54 -27.59 -30.81
C VAL A 511 9.99 -26.65 -29.70
N ARG A 512 11.00 -27.02 -28.94
CA ARG A 512 11.61 -26.16 -27.90
C ARG A 512 12.13 -24.85 -28.48
N ARG A 513 12.81 -24.89 -29.64
CA ARG A 513 13.31 -23.69 -30.31
C ARG A 513 12.17 -22.78 -30.80
N VAL A 514 11.12 -23.34 -31.42
CA VAL A 514 9.95 -22.58 -31.87
C VAL A 514 9.27 -21.88 -30.68
N ILE A 515 9.04 -22.59 -29.58
CA ILE A 515 8.44 -22.00 -28.37
C ILE A 515 9.34 -20.88 -27.82
N ALA A 516 10.65 -21.10 -27.75
CA ALA A 516 11.61 -20.15 -27.22
C ALA A 516 11.73 -18.87 -28.08
N GLU A 517 11.43 -18.93 -29.38
CA GLU A 517 11.50 -17.78 -30.30
C GLU A 517 10.15 -17.09 -30.49
N VAL A 518 9.06 -17.84 -30.58
CA VAL A 518 7.71 -17.30 -30.85
C VAL A 518 7.13 -16.54 -29.66
N ILE A 519 7.27 -17.06 -28.44
CA ILE A 519 6.68 -16.43 -27.24
C ILE A 519 7.23 -15.01 -27.00
N PRO A 520 8.56 -14.73 -27.05
CA PRO A 520 9.06 -13.37 -26.87
C PRO A 520 8.60 -12.41 -27.98
N ILE A 521 8.52 -12.88 -29.23
CA ILE A 521 8.06 -12.04 -30.36
C ILE A 521 6.59 -11.68 -30.19
N LEU A 522 5.74 -12.66 -29.87
CA LEU A 522 4.31 -12.42 -29.61
C LEU A 522 4.11 -11.48 -28.41
N SER A 523 4.89 -11.66 -27.36
CA SER A 523 4.85 -10.79 -26.18
C SER A 523 5.25 -9.36 -26.51
N LEU A 524 6.28 -9.14 -27.34
CA LEU A 524 6.66 -7.81 -27.83
C LEU A 524 5.58 -7.17 -28.68
N LEU A 525 4.91 -7.93 -29.53
CA LEU A 525 3.78 -7.44 -30.32
C LEU A 525 2.63 -6.97 -29.42
N VAL A 526 2.28 -7.77 -28.42
CA VAL A 526 1.24 -7.40 -27.43
C VAL A 526 1.63 -6.13 -26.66
N ILE A 527 2.89 -6.03 -26.22
CA ILE A 527 3.42 -4.85 -25.53
C ILE A 527 3.33 -3.61 -26.44
N PHE A 528 3.72 -3.75 -27.70
CA PHE A 528 3.65 -2.66 -28.66
C PHE A 528 2.21 -2.20 -28.93
N LEU A 529 1.27 -3.11 -29.11
CA LEU A 529 -0.15 -2.79 -29.26
C LEU A 529 -0.72 -2.10 -28.01
N LEU A 530 -0.33 -2.56 -26.82
CA LEU A 530 -0.73 -1.96 -25.56
C LEU A 530 -0.17 -0.53 -25.43
N LEU A 531 1.09 -0.30 -25.80
CA LEU A 531 1.71 1.03 -25.81
C LEU A 531 1.04 1.96 -26.81
N ALA A 532 0.73 1.47 -28.01
CA ALA A 532 0.01 2.25 -29.02
C ALA A 532 -1.39 2.65 -28.52
N ALA A 533 -2.10 1.74 -27.85
CA ALA A 533 -3.41 2.03 -27.26
C ALA A 533 -3.33 3.05 -26.11
N LEU A 534 -2.35 2.91 -25.22
CA LEU A 534 -2.15 3.82 -24.08
C LEU A 534 -1.66 5.21 -24.51
N SER A 535 -0.95 5.31 -25.60
CA SER A 535 -0.41 6.57 -26.15
C SER A 535 -1.22 7.13 -27.34
N ALA A 536 -2.48 6.73 -27.46
CA ALA A 536 -3.32 7.13 -28.59
C ALA A 536 -3.41 8.65 -28.81
N SER A 537 -3.36 9.46 -27.73
CA SER A 537 -3.40 10.92 -27.78
C SER A 537 -2.16 11.55 -28.45
N ILE A 538 -1.00 10.89 -28.33
CA ILE A 538 0.29 11.34 -28.89
C ILE A 538 0.78 10.47 -30.04
N LEU A 539 -0.05 9.52 -30.51
CA LEU A 539 0.33 8.62 -31.59
C LEU A 539 0.52 9.42 -32.90
N PRO A 540 1.70 9.34 -33.53
CA PRO A 540 1.93 10.03 -34.80
C PRO A 540 1.19 9.33 -35.96
N THR A 541 1.15 10.00 -37.11
CA THR A 541 0.58 9.40 -38.35
C THR A 541 1.33 8.12 -38.73
N ASN A 542 0.64 7.17 -39.41
CA ASN A 542 1.20 5.83 -39.73
C ASN A 542 2.55 5.91 -40.45
N LYS A 543 2.76 6.90 -41.32
CA LYS A 543 4.03 7.10 -42.05
C LYS A 543 5.18 7.48 -41.08
N LEU A 544 4.93 8.44 -40.18
CA LEU A 544 5.91 8.88 -39.17
C LEU A 544 6.15 7.80 -38.12
N LEU A 545 5.12 7.05 -37.76
CA LEU A 545 5.23 5.92 -36.82
C LEU A 545 6.18 4.84 -37.39
N MET A 546 6.03 4.46 -38.64
CA MET A 546 6.94 3.51 -39.30
C MET A 546 8.39 4.03 -39.32
N LEU A 547 8.58 5.30 -39.66
CA LEU A 547 9.91 5.92 -39.67
C LEU A 547 10.56 5.84 -38.26
N ILE A 548 9.82 6.20 -37.21
CA ILE A 548 10.31 6.17 -35.85
C ILE A 548 10.67 4.74 -35.43
N ILE A 549 9.85 3.76 -35.77
CA ILE A 549 10.13 2.35 -35.43
C ILE A 549 11.41 1.87 -36.12
N VAL A 550 11.61 2.21 -37.42
CA VAL A 550 12.83 1.87 -38.14
C VAL A 550 14.05 2.53 -37.51
N VAL A 551 13.97 3.82 -37.21
CA VAL A 551 15.05 4.56 -36.53
C VAL A 551 15.34 3.95 -35.13
N ALA A 552 14.31 3.66 -34.34
CA ALA A 552 14.46 3.05 -33.03
C ALA A 552 15.08 1.64 -33.12
N ALA A 553 14.68 0.85 -34.12
CA ALA A 553 15.28 -0.47 -34.35
C ALA A 553 16.76 -0.35 -34.77
N ALA A 554 17.11 0.61 -35.60
CA ALA A 554 18.49 0.89 -35.99
C ALA A 554 19.33 1.35 -34.78
N VAL A 555 18.81 2.26 -33.97
CA VAL A 555 19.45 2.72 -32.72
C VAL A 555 19.59 1.57 -31.74
N ALA A 556 18.57 0.74 -31.57
CA ALA A 556 18.64 -0.45 -30.72
C ALA A 556 19.71 -1.42 -31.19
N ALA A 557 19.83 -1.68 -32.49
CA ALA A 557 20.85 -2.56 -33.04
C ALA A 557 22.27 -2.01 -32.86
N LEU A 558 22.47 -0.71 -33.13
CA LEU A 558 23.77 -0.03 -32.99
C LEU A 558 24.22 0.07 -31.53
N LEU A 559 23.31 0.43 -30.64
CA LEU A 559 23.59 0.67 -29.24
C LEU A 559 23.25 -0.52 -28.33
N TRP A 560 22.96 -1.70 -28.87
CA TRP A 560 22.56 -2.89 -28.13
C TRP A 560 23.44 -3.20 -26.93
N ARG A 561 24.77 -3.20 -27.14
CA ARG A 561 25.74 -3.45 -26.06
C ARG A 561 25.80 -2.33 -25.02
N TRP A 562 25.52 -1.09 -25.43
CA TRP A 562 25.48 0.06 -24.54
C TRP A 562 24.21 0.04 -23.70
N PHE A 563 23.05 -0.20 -24.29
CA PHE A 563 21.78 -0.35 -23.57
C PHE A 563 21.84 -1.47 -22.54
N ILE A 564 22.44 -2.60 -22.88
CA ILE A 564 22.65 -3.70 -21.92
C ILE A 564 23.51 -3.22 -20.75
N ARG A 565 24.61 -2.52 -20.99
CA ARG A 565 25.49 -2.02 -19.93
C ARG A 565 24.79 -1.00 -19.03
N VAL A 566 24.05 -0.06 -19.60
CA VAL A 566 23.28 0.95 -18.87
C VAL A 566 22.22 0.27 -17.99
N HIS A 567 21.45 -0.64 -18.58
CA HIS A 567 20.41 -1.38 -17.83
C HIS A 567 21.01 -2.23 -16.72
N THR A 568 22.13 -2.94 -16.98
CA THR A 568 22.81 -3.74 -15.95
C THR A 568 23.34 -2.84 -14.82
N ARG A 569 23.90 -1.67 -15.12
CA ARG A 569 24.32 -0.70 -14.10
C ARG A 569 23.13 -0.18 -13.28
N MET A 570 22.01 0.12 -13.92
CA MET A 570 20.79 0.52 -13.21
C MET A 570 20.21 -0.62 -12.36
N GLN A 571 20.18 -1.84 -12.88
CA GLN A 571 19.75 -3.02 -12.10
C GLN A 571 20.71 -3.31 -10.94
N VAL A 572 22.01 -3.25 -11.15
CA VAL A 572 23.01 -3.43 -10.08
C VAL A 572 22.86 -2.31 -9.05
N ALA A 573 22.71 -1.05 -9.46
CA ALA A 573 22.48 0.06 -8.54
C ALA A 573 21.14 -0.09 -7.77
N LEU A 574 20.12 -0.62 -8.40
CA LEU A 574 18.82 -0.91 -7.77
C LEU A 574 18.92 -2.14 -6.84
N LEU A 575 19.65 -3.19 -7.26
CA LEU A 575 19.88 -4.39 -6.47
C LEU A 575 20.89 -4.14 -5.34
N ASP A 576 21.93 -3.33 -5.55
CA ASP A 576 22.86 -2.93 -4.49
C ASP A 576 22.17 -2.09 -3.42
N THR A 577 21.28 -1.19 -3.80
CA THR A 577 20.40 -0.52 -2.83
C THR A 577 19.47 -1.50 -2.13
N LEU A 578 19.04 -2.54 -2.82
CA LEU A 578 18.17 -3.58 -2.27
C LEU A 578 18.92 -4.71 -1.53
N ASP A 579 20.17 -5.08 -1.84
CA ASP A 579 20.93 -6.22 -1.25
C ASP A 579 21.89 -5.83 -0.12
N ASN A 580 22.36 -4.60 -0.03
CA ASN A 580 23.37 -4.18 0.94
C ASN A 580 22.86 -4.12 2.42
N HIS A 581 21.62 -4.52 2.69
CA HIS A 581 21.13 -4.73 4.05
C HIS A 581 21.40 -6.16 4.60
N LYS A 582 22.04 -7.05 3.84
CA LYS A 582 22.35 -8.39 4.35
C LYS A 582 23.45 -8.41 5.41
N ASP A 583 24.35 -7.45 5.38
CA ASP A 583 25.53 -7.46 6.27
C ASP A 583 25.35 -6.69 7.60
N SER A 584 24.24 -5.97 7.77
CA SER A 584 23.98 -5.22 9.01
C SER A 584 23.04 -5.89 10.01
N SER A 585 22.48 -7.07 9.70
CA SER A 585 21.58 -7.81 10.60
C SER A 585 22.24 -9.04 11.27
N GLY A 586 23.56 -9.12 11.25
CA GLY A 586 24.37 -10.21 11.81
C GLY A 586 25.29 -9.78 12.95
N HIS A 587 24.88 -8.85 13.80
CA HIS A 587 25.52 -8.62 15.11
C HIS A 587 24.47 -8.21 16.13
#